data_4bdb09e95f2bff5b9fd0fcc721d9b05f
#
_entry.id   4bdb09e95f2bff5b9fd0fcc721d9b05f
#
_cell.length_a   1.000
_cell.length_b   1.000
_cell.length_c   1.000
_cell.angle_alpha   90.00
_cell.angle_beta   90.00
_cell.angle_gamma   90.00
#
_symmetry.space_group_name_H-M   'P 1'
#
loop_
_entity.id
_entity.type
_entity.pdbx_description
1 polymer ?
#
loop_
_entity_poly.entity_id
_entity_poly.type
_entity_poly.pdbx_seq_one_letter_code
_entity_poly.pdbx_strand_id
1 'polypeptide(L)'
;KTAMIFASWGACKHHHSDLFQRAMILLMALTGNQGKPGGGMRVAAWWGLDGLDKMGSSGVGIRDILRVLPKAIRGLTPRDYEQLFTEYSEKAPNTPLMPWLYVHAGYREMWSRPDLADPALPRGIDEYMRQSIERGWTKIHPPPDRQPRVFIFTGSNPLRRWPAPQIARKHLWPKLDLIVAVNF
;
A
#
# COMPACT_ATOMS: atom_id res chain seq x y z
N LYS A 1 -19.53 -27.85 8.45
CA LYS A 1 -19.66 -26.42 8.77
C LYS A 1 -18.42 -25.70 8.28
N THR A 2 -18.59 -24.50 7.71
CA THR A 2 -17.46 -23.67 7.26
C THR A 2 -17.04 -22.76 8.40
N ALA A 3 -15.75 -22.56 8.55
CA ALA A 3 -15.16 -21.67 9.55
C ALA A 3 -14.31 -20.60 8.88
N MET A 4 -14.30 -19.39 9.45
CA MET A 4 -13.51 -18.26 9.00
C MET A 4 -12.72 -17.68 10.19
N ILE A 5 -11.48 -17.32 9.96
CA ILE A 5 -10.69 -16.51 10.90
C ILE A 5 -10.73 -15.07 10.43
N PHE A 6 -11.19 -14.18 11.30
CA PHE A 6 -11.12 -12.74 11.09
C PHE A 6 -10.01 -12.16 11.97
N ALA A 7 -8.93 -11.70 11.34
CA ALA A 7 -7.83 -11.05 12.03
C ALA A 7 -7.86 -9.54 11.75
N SER A 8 -7.36 -8.75 12.69
CA SER A 8 -7.26 -7.30 12.55
C SER A 8 -5.83 -6.85 12.82
N TRP A 9 -5.60 -5.56 12.73
CA TRP A 9 -4.29 -4.93 12.84
C TRP A 9 -3.56 -5.20 14.15
N GLY A 10 -4.27 -5.54 15.22
CA GLY A 10 -3.66 -5.99 16.45
C GLY A 10 -2.74 -7.19 16.25
N ALA A 11 -3.21 -8.18 15.49
CA ALA A 11 -2.44 -9.38 15.17
C ALA A 11 -1.16 -9.08 14.34
N CYS A 12 -1.16 -7.98 13.57
CA CYS A 12 -0.02 -7.59 12.73
C CYS A 12 1.04 -6.77 13.48
N LYS A 13 0.81 -6.39 14.74
CA LYS A 13 1.70 -5.49 15.49
C LYS A 13 2.64 -6.19 16.45
N HIS A 14 2.58 -7.49 16.53
CA HIS A 14 3.45 -8.30 17.39
C HIS A 14 4.73 -8.70 16.67
N HIS A 15 5.76 -8.96 17.44
CA HIS A 15 6.97 -9.60 16.94
C HIS A 15 6.61 -10.95 16.32
N HIS A 16 7.16 -11.26 15.15
CA HIS A 16 6.81 -12.45 14.36
C HIS A 16 5.33 -12.55 13.96
N SER A 17 4.66 -11.41 13.75
CA SER A 17 3.27 -11.38 13.29
C SER A 17 3.05 -12.05 11.94
N ASP A 18 4.06 -12.11 11.11
CA ASP A 18 4.06 -12.85 9.84
C ASP A 18 3.89 -14.36 10.07
N LEU A 19 4.59 -14.93 11.06
CA LEU A 19 4.45 -16.34 11.42
C LEU A 19 3.06 -16.64 11.98
N PHE A 20 2.52 -15.74 12.77
CA PHE A 20 1.17 -15.88 13.29
C PHE A 20 0.12 -15.88 12.17
N GLN A 21 0.27 -15.00 11.19
CA GLN A 21 -0.64 -14.96 10.03
C GLN A 21 -0.49 -16.21 9.15
N ARG A 22 0.73 -16.67 8.92
CA ARG A 22 0.97 -17.93 8.20
C ARG A 22 0.35 -19.12 8.90
N ALA A 23 0.44 -19.19 10.26
CA ALA A 23 -0.19 -20.24 11.04
C ALA A 23 -1.72 -20.23 10.90
N MET A 24 -2.35 -19.06 10.89
CA MET A 24 -3.80 -18.95 10.66
C MET A 24 -4.19 -19.42 9.25
N ILE A 25 -3.43 -19.04 8.23
CA ILE A 25 -3.67 -19.48 6.85
C ILE A 25 -3.50 -21.01 6.75
N LEU A 26 -2.44 -21.55 7.35
CA LEU A 26 -2.19 -22.99 7.38
C LEU A 26 -3.33 -23.73 8.08
N LEU A 27 -3.82 -23.23 9.20
CA LEU A 27 -4.95 -23.82 9.92
C LEU A 27 -6.21 -23.87 9.03
N MET A 28 -6.50 -22.79 8.29
CA MET A 28 -7.62 -22.77 7.34
C MET A 28 -7.43 -23.74 6.19
N ALA A 29 -6.21 -23.91 5.71
CA ALA A 29 -5.89 -24.87 4.66
C ALA A 29 -6.04 -26.32 5.16
N LEU A 30 -5.44 -26.66 6.31
CA LEU A 30 -5.50 -28.01 6.90
C LEU A 30 -6.91 -28.45 7.26
N THR A 31 -7.76 -27.51 7.67
CA THR A 31 -9.16 -27.78 7.99
C THR A 31 -10.08 -27.73 6.76
N GLY A 32 -9.51 -27.53 5.56
CA GLY A 32 -10.25 -27.46 4.31
C GLY A 32 -11.24 -26.28 4.23
N ASN A 33 -10.99 -25.21 4.95
CA ASN A 33 -11.84 -24.02 4.94
C ASN A 33 -11.36 -22.94 3.96
N GLN A 34 -10.14 -23.06 3.45
CA GLN A 34 -9.62 -22.14 2.43
C GLN A 34 -10.35 -22.34 1.10
N GLY A 35 -10.73 -21.24 0.46
CA GLY A 35 -11.41 -21.26 -0.85
C GLY A 35 -12.90 -21.62 -0.82
N LYS A 36 -13.49 -21.87 0.35
CA LYS A 36 -14.93 -22.13 0.49
C LYS A 36 -15.71 -20.85 0.77
N PRO A 37 -16.92 -20.68 0.25
CA PRO A 37 -17.80 -19.59 0.64
C PRO A 37 -17.99 -19.52 2.16
N GLY A 38 -17.73 -18.36 2.76
CA GLY A 38 -17.77 -18.16 4.21
C GLY A 38 -16.61 -18.76 4.98
N GLY A 39 -15.58 -19.26 4.31
CA GLY A 39 -14.35 -19.78 4.91
C GLY A 39 -13.12 -18.89 4.66
N GLY A 40 -11.98 -19.41 5.11
CA GLY A 40 -10.69 -18.78 4.91
C GLY A 40 -10.30 -17.73 5.97
N MET A 41 -9.21 -17.03 5.70
CA MET A 41 -8.75 -15.93 6.53
C MET A 41 -9.18 -14.59 5.92
N ARG A 42 -9.71 -13.71 6.75
CA ARG A 42 -10.02 -12.33 6.39
C ARG A 42 -9.26 -11.37 7.30
N VAL A 43 -8.72 -10.36 6.71
CA VAL A 43 -8.04 -9.26 7.43
C VAL A 43 -8.89 -8.01 7.28
N ALA A 44 -9.05 -7.25 8.35
CA ALA A 44 -9.76 -5.96 8.33
C ALA A 44 -8.89 -4.88 7.65
N ALA A 45 -8.46 -5.14 6.44
CA ALA A 45 -7.66 -4.21 5.64
C ALA A 45 -8.42 -3.79 4.38
N TRP A 46 -9.66 -3.34 4.57
CA TRP A 46 -10.45 -2.78 3.48
C TRP A 46 -9.81 -1.51 2.86
N TRP A 47 -8.92 -0.84 3.58
CA TRP A 47 -8.05 0.23 3.05
C TRP A 47 -6.99 -0.27 2.07
N GLY A 48 -6.62 -1.54 2.17
CA GLY A 48 -5.65 -2.15 1.28
C GLY A 48 -6.28 -2.85 0.09
N LEU A 49 -7.57 -2.71 -0.14
CA LEU A 49 -8.14 -2.98 -1.45
C LEU A 49 -7.63 -1.89 -2.37
N ASP A 50 -6.65 -2.24 -3.18
CA ASP A 50 -6.09 -1.34 -4.17
C ASP A 50 -7.21 -0.60 -4.92
N GLY A 51 -7.30 0.70 -4.70
CA GLY A 51 -8.24 1.55 -5.37
C GLY A 51 -9.27 2.26 -4.49
N LEU A 52 -9.76 1.71 -3.36
CA LEU A 52 -10.69 2.43 -2.49
C LEU A 52 -9.99 3.54 -1.70
N ASP A 53 -8.77 3.30 -1.25
CA ASP A 53 -7.88 4.31 -0.70
C ASP A 53 -7.53 5.38 -1.74
N LYS A 54 -7.35 4.97 -3.00
CA LYS A 54 -7.12 5.86 -4.13
C LYS A 54 -8.35 6.69 -4.47
N MET A 55 -9.53 6.13 -4.40
CA MET A 55 -10.78 6.88 -4.57
C MET A 55 -10.93 7.96 -3.49
N GLY A 56 -10.59 7.65 -2.25
CA GLY A 56 -10.66 8.61 -1.14
C GLY A 56 -9.60 9.71 -1.20
N SER A 57 -8.44 9.45 -1.78
CA SER A 57 -7.30 10.38 -1.84
C SER A 57 -7.19 11.15 -3.16
N SER A 58 -7.86 10.73 -4.21
CA SER A 58 -7.78 11.36 -5.53
C SER A 58 -8.56 12.68 -5.67
N GLY A 59 -9.20 13.14 -4.59
CA GLY A 59 -9.99 14.35 -4.63
C GLY A 59 -11.15 14.22 -5.62
N VAL A 60 -12.14 13.40 -5.28
CA VAL A 60 -13.38 13.29 -6.06
C VAL A 60 -14.01 14.67 -6.18
N GLY A 61 -13.81 15.31 -7.31
CA GLY A 61 -14.38 16.64 -7.58
C GLY A 61 -15.89 16.55 -7.87
N ILE A 62 -16.57 17.68 -7.75
CA ILE A 62 -18.01 17.78 -8.10
C ILE A 62 -18.30 17.24 -9.51
N ARG A 63 -17.38 17.42 -10.47
CA ARG A 63 -17.51 16.89 -11.83
C ARG A 63 -17.53 15.36 -11.88
N ASP A 64 -16.76 14.71 -11.04
CA ASP A 64 -16.71 13.26 -10.98
C ASP A 64 -18.00 12.72 -10.32
N ILE A 65 -18.49 13.38 -9.31
CA ILE A 65 -19.79 13.05 -8.67
C ILE A 65 -20.92 13.17 -9.71
N LEU A 66 -21.00 14.27 -10.44
CA LEU A 66 -22.02 14.48 -11.47
C LEU A 66 -21.94 13.45 -12.62
N ARG A 67 -20.75 12.96 -12.93
CA ARG A 67 -20.52 11.92 -13.93
C ARG A 67 -20.94 10.53 -13.45
N VAL A 68 -20.70 10.22 -12.17
CA VAL A 68 -21.00 8.91 -11.59
C VAL A 68 -22.46 8.80 -11.13
N LEU A 69 -23.07 9.91 -10.71
CA LEU A 69 -24.42 9.94 -10.16
C LEU A 69 -25.48 9.30 -11.07
N PRO A 70 -25.55 9.58 -12.40
CA PRO A 70 -26.51 8.90 -13.26
C PRO A 70 -26.30 7.39 -13.35
N LYS A 71 -25.05 6.94 -13.33
CA LYS A 71 -24.71 5.52 -13.30
C LYS A 71 -25.10 4.88 -11.97
N ALA A 72 -24.87 5.57 -10.86
CA ALA A 72 -25.25 5.10 -9.54
C ALA A 72 -26.79 4.99 -9.38
N ILE A 73 -27.55 5.94 -9.92
CA ILE A 73 -29.03 5.93 -9.87
C ILE A 73 -29.62 4.74 -10.64
N ARG A 74 -29.05 4.38 -11.79
CA ARG A 74 -29.51 3.22 -12.57
C ARG A 74 -29.01 1.86 -12.05
N GLY A 75 -28.13 1.88 -11.05
CA GLY A 75 -27.38 0.73 -10.58
C GLY A 75 -26.06 0.54 -11.36
N LEU A 76 -24.95 0.45 -10.63
CA LEU A 76 -23.63 0.24 -11.22
C LEU A 76 -23.51 -1.21 -11.71
N THR A 77 -23.14 -1.37 -12.97
CA THR A 77 -22.80 -2.68 -13.53
C THR A 77 -21.35 -3.07 -13.18
N PRO A 78 -20.95 -4.35 -13.26
CA PRO A 78 -19.56 -4.75 -13.08
C PRO A 78 -18.58 -3.99 -14.00
N ARG A 79 -18.98 -3.67 -15.22
CA ARG A 79 -18.20 -2.84 -16.15
C ARG A 79 -18.05 -1.40 -15.69
N ASP A 80 -19.09 -0.81 -15.11
CA ASP A 80 -18.99 0.54 -14.55
C ASP A 80 -18.00 0.59 -13.39
N TYR A 81 -17.98 -0.45 -12.53
CA TYR A 81 -17.00 -0.57 -11.46
C TYR A 81 -15.57 -0.69 -12.00
N GLU A 82 -15.35 -1.58 -12.96
CA GLU A 82 -14.04 -1.77 -13.58
C GLU A 82 -13.54 -0.47 -14.23
N GLN A 83 -14.38 0.20 -15.00
CA GLN A 83 -14.03 1.46 -15.65
C GLN A 83 -13.72 2.55 -14.63
N LEU A 84 -14.56 2.74 -13.61
CA LEU A 84 -14.32 3.73 -12.55
C LEU A 84 -13.02 3.44 -11.81
N PHE A 85 -12.80 2.16 -11.47
CA PHE A 85 -11.61 1.72 -10.77
C PHE A 85 -10.33 2.00 -11.56
N THR A 86 -10.33 1.68 -12.85
CA THR A 86 -9.21 1.93 -13.75
C THR A 86 -8.93 3.43 -13.87
N GLU A 87 -9.96 4.23 -14.19
CA GLU A 87 -9.82 5.68 -14.35
C GLU A 87 -9.29 6.35 -13.08
N TYR A 88 -9.81 5.98 -11.91
CA TYR A 88 -9.35 6.54 -10.63
C TYR A 88 -7.94 6.06 -10.28
N SER A 89 -7.61 4.80 -10.56
CA SER A 89 -6.27 4.26 -10.34
C SER A 89 -5.22 4.94 -11.21
N GLU A 90 -5.58 5.31 -12.43
CA GLU A 90 -4.67 6.01 -13.33
C GLU A 90 -4.47 7.48 -12.98
N LYS A 91 -5.53 8.16 -12.53
CA LYS A 91 -5.50 9.59 -12.19
C LYS A 91 -4.96 9.88 -10.80
N ALA A 92 -5.07 8.94 -9.88
CA ALA A 92 -4.64 9.15 -8.50
C ALA A 92 -3.10 9.29 -8.42
N PRO A 93 -2.58 10.36 -7.81
CA PRO A 93 -1.15 10.55 -7.60
C PRO A 93 -0.62 9.67 -6.45
N ASN A 94 -1.20 8.50 -6.27
CA ASN A 94 -0.82 7.59 -5.19
C ASN A 94 0.40 6.78 -5.57
N THR A 95 1.39 6.86 -4.72
CA THR A 95 2.56 6.01 -4.77
C THR A 95 2.48 4.99 -3.65
N PRO A 96 2.68 3.70 -3.93
CA PRO A 96 2.81 2.71 -2.88
C PRO A 96 3.92 3.10 -1.90
N LEU A 97 3.66 2.96 -0.61
CA LEU A 97 4.55 3.45 0.44
C LEU A 97 5.97 2.86 0.33
N MET A 98 6.10 1.56 0.08
CA MET A 98 7.41 0.91 0.04
C MET A 98 8.29 1.43 -1.11
N PRO A 99 7.83 1.52 -2.38
CA PRO A 99 8.58 2.17 -3.45
C PRO A 99 8.91 3.64 -3.15
N TRP A 100 8.01 4.35 -2.51
CA TRP A 100 8.25 5.75 -2.12
C TRP A 100 9.37 5.87 -1.09
N LEU A 101 9.35 5.04 -0.05
CA LEU A 101 10.42 4.98 0.95
C LEU A 101 11.77 4.64 0.32
N TYR A 102 11.75 3.70 -0.63
CA TYR A 102 12.93 3.30 -1.38
C TYR A 102 13.57 4.48 -2.13
N VAL A 103 12.76 5.23 -2.86
CA VAL A 103 13.24 6.34 -3.71
C VAL A 103 13.61 7.58 -2.90
N HIS A 104 12.75 7.99 -1.95
CA HIS A 104 12.86 9.31 -1.33
C HIS A 104 13.40 9.30 0.10
N ALA A 105 13.23 8.21 0.83
CA ALA A 105 13.50 8.17 2.26
C ALA A 105 14.79 7.40 2.64
N GLY A 106 15.61 7.03 1.65
CA GLY A 106 16.93 6.41 1.90
C GLY A 106 16.90 4.91 2.12
N TYR A 107 15.73 4.26 2.03
CA TYR A 107 15.63 2.82 2.26
C TYR A 107 16.32 1.97 1.18
N ARG A 108 16.72 2.57 0.09
CA ARG A 108 17.55 1.93 -0.93
C ARG A 108 18.82 1.31 -0.33
N GLU A 109 19.52 2.04 0.57
CA GLU A 109 20.74 1.54 1.22
C GLU A 109 20.50 0.21 1.97
N MET A 110 19.32 0.05 2.57
CA MET A 110 18.98 -1.14 3.33
C MET A 110 18.48 -2.28 2.44
N TRP A 111 17.57 -1.96 1.51
CA TRP A 111 16.86 -2.99 0.76
C TRP A 111 17.59 -3.48 -0.47
N SER A 112 18.57 -2.73 -0.98
CA SER A 112 19.44 -3.19 -2.07
C SER A 112 20.65 -3.99 -1.61
N ARG A 113 20.75 -4.28 -0.33
CA ARG A 113 21.86 -5.09 0.22
C ARG A 113 21.79 -6.51 -0.30
N PRO A 114 22.93 -7.04 -0.84
CA PRO A 114 22.97 -8.40 -1.40
C PRO A 114 22.64 -9.51 -0.38
N ASP A 115 22.97 -9.29 0.90
CA ASP A 115 22.73 -10.25 1.98
C ASP A 115 21.23 -10.34 2.37
N LEU A 116 20.42 -9.38 1.96
CA LEU A 116 18.96 -9.38 2.16
C LEU A 116 18.19 -9.78 0.90
N ALA A 117 18.89 -9.93 -0.24
CA ALA A 117 18.27 -10.33 -1.48
C ALA A 117 17.86 -11.80 -1.45
N ASP A 118 16.73 -12.13 -2.07
CA ASP A 118 16.34 -13.51 -2.32
C ASP A 118 17.33 -14.12 -3.34
N PRO A 119 18.07 -15.18 -2.97
CA PRO A 119 19.04 -15.79 -3.87
C PRO A 119 18.41 -16.41 -5.14
N ALA A 120 17.09 -16.63 -5.14
CA ALA A 120 16.37 -17.09 -6.31
C ALA A 120 16.14 -15.98 -7.36
N LEU A 121 16.33 -14.72 -6.99
CA LEU A 121 16.17 -13.60 -7.91
C LEU A 121 17.44 -13.41 -8.75
N PRO A 122 17.35 -13.42 -10.09
CA PRO A 122 18.51 -13.29 -10.97
C PRO A 122 19.11 -11.87 -10.99
N ARG A 123 18.42 -10.89 -10.44
CA ARG A 123 18.83 -9.48 -10.44
C ARG A 123 18.62 -8.87 -9.06
N GLY A 124 19.37 -7.80 -8.76
CA GLY A 124 19.19 -7.02 -7.53
C GLY A 124 17.90 -6.22 -7.51
N ILE A 125 17.41 -5.89 -6.33
CA ILE A 125 16.17 -5.13 -6.12
C ILE A 125 16.21 -3.75 -6.82
N ASP A 126 17.38 -3.10 -6.88
CA ASP A 126 17.59 -1.83 -7.58
C ASP A 126 17.22 -1.90 -9.06
N GLU A 127 17.58 -2.99 -9.70
CA GLU A 127 17.32 -3.18 -11.12
C GLU A 127 15.82 -3.41 -11.38
N TYR A 128 15.15 -4.18 -10.52
CA TYR A 128 13.71 -4.37 -10.58
C TYR A 128 12.94 -3.06 -10.32
N MET A 129 13.36 -2.29 -9.33
CA MET A 129 12.74 -0.99 -9.01
C MET A 129 12.89 0.00 -10.16
N ARG A 130 14.10 0.11 -10.72
CA ARG A 130 14.34 0.97 -11.88
C ARG A 130 13.46 0.57 -13.05
N GLN A 131 13.45 -0.73 -13.41
CA GLN A 131 12.61 -1.24 -14.50
C GLN A 131 11.12 -0.96 -14.26
N SER A 132 10.64 -1.14 -13.04
CA SER A 132 9.25 -0.88 -12.68
C SER A 132 8.86 0.59 -12.86
N ILE A 133 9.75 1.50 -12.49
CA ILE A 133 9.54 2.95 -12.65
C ILE A 133 9.60 3.35 -14.13
N GLU A 134 10.63 2.91 -14.85
CA GLU A 134 10.83 3.21 -16.27
C GLU A 134 9.66 2.70 -17.15
N ARG A 135 9.12 1.53 -16.82
CA ARG A 135 7.95 0.96 -17.50
C ARG A 135 6.61 1.51 -17.03
N GLY A 136 6.59 2.40 -16.04
CA GLY A 136 5.38 2.99 -15.48
C GLY A 136 4.51 2.02 -14.67
N TRP A 137 5.03 0.84 -14.32
CA TRP A 137 4.32 -0.12 -13.46
C TRP A 137 4.17 0.39 -12.03
N THR A 138 5.16 1.16 -11.58
CA THR A 138 5.12 1.83 -10.29
C THR A 138 5.21 3.34 -10.51
N LYS A 139 4.13 4.04 -10.18
CA LYS A 139 4.10 5.51 -10.23
C LYS A 139 4.66 6.05 -8.92
N ILE A 140 5.65 6.92 -9.01
CA ILE A 140 6.28 7.59 -7.86
C ILE A 140 5.94 9.08 -7.90
N HIS A 141 5.37 9.59 -6.82
CA HIS A 141 5.06 11.00 -6.66
C HIS A 141 5.63 11.55 -5.33
N PRO A 142 6.40 12.63 -5.38
CA PRO A 142 6.95 13.25 -6.58
C PRO A 142 7.84 12.28 -7.36
N PRO A 143 8.11 12.52 -8.66
CA PRO A 143 8.98 11.64 -9.44
C PRO A 143 10.41 11.60 -8.85
N PRO A 144 11.22 10.58 -9.17
CA PRO A 144 12.52 10.36 -8.54
C PRO A 144 13.51 11.51 -8.64
N ASP A 145 13.40 12.36 -9.67
CA ASP A 145 14.20 13.56 -9.91
C ASP A 145 13.75 14.77 -9.09
N ARG A 146 12.59 14.68 -8.44
CA ARG A 146 12.04 15.73 -7.59
C ARG A 146 11.96 15.29 -6.14
N GLN A 147 12.46 16.12 -5.26
CA GLN A 147 12.48 15.83 -3.84
C GLN A 147 11.19 16.28 -3.16
N PRO A 148 10.60 15.45 -2.27
CA PRO A 148 9.51 15.90 -1.42
C PRO A 148 10.02 16.99 -0.47
N ARG A 149 9.26 18.07 -0.35
CA ARG A 149 9.60 19.23 0.51
C ARG A 149 8.64 19.41 1.66
N VAL A 150 7.40 18.93 1.49
CA VAL A 150 6.35 18.97 2.52
C VAL A 150 5.90 17.55 2.81
N PHE A 151 5.82 17.21 4.08
CA PHE A 151 5.33 15.91 4.54
C PHE A 151 4.20 16.10 5.53
N ILE A 152 2.99 15.69 5.12
CA ILE A 152 1.79 15.76 5.95
C ILE A 152 1.36 14.34 6.26
N PHE A 153 1.16 14.03 7.52
CA PHE A 153 0.62 12.73 7.94
C PHE A 153 -0.49 12.88 8.97
N THR A 154 -1.46 11.98 8.89
CA THR A 154 -2.63 11.98 9.76
C THR A 154 -2.83 10.60 10.38
N GLY A 155 -3.29 10.55 11.62
CA GLY A 155 -3.69 9.32 12.30
C GLY A 155 -2.60 8.25 12.41
N SER A 156 -1.35 8.57 12.13
CA SER A 156 -0.23 7.64 12.25
C SER A 156 1.04 8.33 12.77
N ASN A 157 1.96 7.52 13.26
CA ASN A 157 3.29 8.00 13.62
C ASN A 157 4.33 7.29 12.74
N PRO A 158 4.86 7.93 11.71
CA PRO A 158 5.84 7.35 10.80
C PRO A 158 7.08 6.83 11.51
N LEU A 159 7.56 7.55 12.53
CA LEU A 159 8.73 7.16 13.32
C LEU A 159 8.53 5.90 14.16
N ARG A 160 7.28 5.50 14.38
CA ARG A 160 6.95 4.28 15.12
C ARG A 160 6.51 3.14 14.18
N ARG A 161 5.97 3.49 13.01
CA ARG A 161 5.32 2.50 12.12
C ARG A 161 6.17 2.08 10.93
N TRP A 162 7.05 2.95 10.48
CA TRP A 162 7.93 2.61 9.37
C TRP A 162 9.03 1.65 9.82
N PRO A 163 9.44 0.68 8.99
CA PRO A 163 10.58 -0.15 9.28
C PRO A 163 11.83 0.73 9.35
N ALA A 164 12.71 0.49 10.33
CA ALA A 164 13.95 1.23 10.52
C ALA A 164 13.79 2.76 10.37
N PRO A 165 12.99 3.43 11.21
CA PRO A 165 12.62 4.85 11.04
C PRO A 165 13.82 5.79 11.12
N GLN A 166 14.94 5.36 11.70
CA GLN A 166 16.19 6.12 11.72
C GLN A 166 16.72 6.43 10.33
N ILE A 167 16.43 5.58 9.33
CA ILE A 167 16.81 5.80 7.93
C ILE A 167 16.06 7.02 7.39
N ALA A 168 14.74 7.06 7.57
CA ALA A 168 13.94 8.21 7.15
C ALA A 168 14.36 9.49 7.88
N ARG A 169 14.67 9.41 9.18
CA ARG A 169 15.19 10.57 9.94
C ARG A 169 16.50 11.09 9.37
N LYS A 170 17.40 10.20 8.93
CA LYS A 170 18.69 10.57 8.35
C LYS A 170 18.55 11.13 6.93
N HIS A 171 17.71 10.55 6.11
CA HIS A 171 17.71 10.79 4.66
C HIS A 171 16.51 11.62 4.15
N LEU A 172 15.37 11.58 4.82
CA LEU A 172 14.18 12.33 4.41
C LEU A 172 13.99 13.62 5.21
N TRP A 173 13.98 13.54 6.55
CA TRP A 173 13.70 14.69 7.41
C TRP A 173 14.54 15.93 7.12
N PRO A 174 15.86 15.85 6.92
CA PRO A 174 16.69 17.01 6.63
C PRO A 174 16.38 17.69 5.29
N LYS A 175 15.64 17.02 4.44
CA LYS A 175 15.30 17.53 3.10
C LYS A 175 13.92 18.18 3.05
N LEU A 176 13.15 18.08 4.12
CA LEU A 176 11.81 18.63 4.20
C LEU A 176 11.83 20.06 4.73
N ASP A 177 11.09 20.94 4.08
CA ASP A 177 10.89 22.32 4.56
C ASP A 177 9.79 22.37 5.65
N LEU A 178 8.83 21.45 5.58
CA LEU A 178 7.69 21.43 6.48
C LEU A 178 7.24 20.00 6.77
N ILE A 179 7.02 19.71 8.05
CA ILE A 179 6.40 18.49 8.53
C ILE A 179 5.14 18.85 9.31
N VAL A 180 4.00 18.33 8.89
CA VAL A 180 2.72 18.54 9.57
C VAL A 180 2.20 17.20 10.10
N ALA A 181 2.01 17.14 11.41
CA ALA A 181 1.39 16.00 12.08
C ALA A 181 -0.02 16.37 12.52
N VAL A 182 -1.02 15.70 11.96
CA VAL A 182 -2.40 15.82 12.39
C VAL A 182 -2.75 14.61 13.22
N ASN A 183 -2.78 14.78 14.52
CA ASN A 183 -3.13 13.74 15.50
C ASN A 183 -4.38 14.13 16.27
N PHE A 184 -5.13 13.11 16.67
CA PHE A 184 -6.32 13.23 17.50
C PHE A 184 -5.99 12.86 18.93
#